data_014440ac90beca1fd2edce9d4752ed38
#
_entry.id   014440ac90beca1fd2edce9d4752ed38
#
_cell.length_a   1.000
_cell.length_b   1.000
_cell.length_c   1.000
_cell.angle_alpha   90.00
_cell.angle_beta   90.00
_cell.angle_gamma   90.00
#
_symmetry.space_group_name_H-M   'P 1'
#
loop_
_entity.id
_entity.type
_entity.pdbx_description
1 polymer ?
#
loop_
_entity_poly.entity_id
_entity_poly.type
_entity_poly.pdbx_seq_one_letter_code
_entity_poly.pdbx_strand_id
1 'polypeptide(L)'
;MEKRFVPQPAIVNERNWCVPYATAALLGKTYDEIYALYCKNAGRQVTGVGRQATLKMLRQHGIDTKYVYHNDVWWKWLADTKMGFSNLPPFSLYHIEKWVKVLKKYYPEYKDARYFMIEVTEHEMLWDDKDKLVIDNYSRAWMKPQDHRWKRKQLQAYAPIPEMQEIGQVKQVGQSDEAKRKKVYYNRVRRTCKKYGIKISYVGEHKNYTNIQLHTPIKVQGQTLYGVLTLNVVNNDIDWESIHNYLLSKGYKGGAK
;
A
#
# COMPACT_ATOMS: atom_id res chain seq x y z
N MET A 1 -20.21 -3.00 17.10
CA MET A 1 -19.60 -2.33 15.90
C MET A 1 -18.33 -3.08 15.55
N GLU A 2 -18.27 -3.65 14.37
CA GLU A 2 -17.08 -4.33 13.86
C GLU A 2 -15.93 -3.33 13.75
N LYS A 3 -14.77 -3.64 14.34
CA LYS A 3 -13.64 -2.70 14.38
C LYS A 3 -13.02 -2.61 12.99
N ARG A 4 -13.26 -1.52 12.29
CA ARG A 4 -12.68 -1.28 10.97
C ARG A 4 -11.19 -1.01 11.05
N PHE A 5 -10.48 -1.55 10.08
CA PHE A 5 -9.07 -1.28 9.98
C PHE A 5 -8.81 0.16 9.53
N VAL A 6 -7.91 0.83 10.22
CA VAL A 6 -7.38 2.14 9.86
C VAL A 6 -5.88 1.96 9.63
N PRO A 7 -5.38 2.14 8.40
CA PRO A 7 -3.96 2.02 8.13
C PRO A 7 -3.17 3.01 8.96
N GLN A 8 -2.08 2.56 9.56
CA GLN A 8 -1.13 3.47 10.17
C GLN A 8 -0.49 4.32 9.06
N PRO A 9 -0.33 5.64 9.27
CA PRO A 9 0.39 6.48 8.35
C PRO A 9 1.84 6.00 8.23
N ALA A 10 2.48 6.30 7.09
CA ALA A 10 3.91 6.07 6.93
C ALA A 10 4.69 6.69 8.10
N ILE A 11 5.67 5.95 8.61
CA ILE A 11 6.47 6.36 9.78
C ILE A 11 7.28 7.63 9.49
N VAL A 12 7.51 7.92 8.23
CA VAL A 12 8.31 9.06 7.76
C VAL A 12 7.41 10.11 7.14
N ASN A 13 7.81 11.38 7.23
CA ASN A 13 7.15 12.58 6.67
C ASN A 13 6.84 12.53 5.15
N GLU A 14 6.77 11.37 4.58
CA GLU A 14 6.36 11.14 3.21
C GLU A 14 4.86 11.40 3.05
N ARG A 15 4.52 12.02 1.95
CA ARG A 15 3.12 12.20 1.56
C ARG A 15 2.49 10.83 1.42
N ASN A 16 1.59 10.48 2.33
CA ASN A 16 0.76 9.30 2.16
C ASN A 16 -0.08 9.47 0.90
N TRP A 17 0.17 8.66 -0.11
CA TRP A 17 -0.58 8.70 -1.35
C TRP A 17 -1.97 8.09 -1.17
N CYS A 18 -2.99 8.69 -1.77
CA CYS A 18 -4.39 8.34 -1.56
C CYS A 18 -4.67 6.88 -1.95
N VAL A 19 -4.23 6.44 -3.12
CA VAL A 19 -4.49 5.08 -3.61
C VAL A 19 -3.88 3.99 -2.73
N PRO A 20 -2.57 4.02 -2.39
CA PRO A 20 -2.00 3.07 -1.46
C PRO A 20 -2.69 3.05 -0.10
N TYR A 21 -3.12 4.21 0.41
CA TYR A 21 -3.80 4.29 1.68
C TYR A 21 -5.20 3.63 1.64
N ALA A 22 -6.01 3.96 0.62
CA ALA A 22 -7.31 3.35 0.41
C ALA A 22 -7.22 1.84 0.20
N THR A 23 -6.21 1.39 -0.58
CA THR A 23 -5.93 -0.04 -0.78
C THR A 23 -5.51 -0.73 0.52
N ALA A 24 -4.69 -0.09 1.34
CA ALA A 24 -4.29 -0.60 2.65
C ALA A 24 -5.49 -0.75 3.60
N ALA A 25 -6.38 0.25 3.62
CA ALA A 25 -7.63 0.20 4.39
C ALA A 25 -8.52 -0.97 3.96
N LEU A 26 -8.65 -1.20 2.65
CA LEU A 26 -9.43 -2.30 2.09
C LEU A 26 -8.87 -3.67 2.47
N LEU A 27 -7.55 -3.82 2.37
CA LEU A 27 -6.87 -5.12 2.55
C LEU A 27 -6.49 -5.42 4.01
N GLY A 28 -6.75 -4.50 4.95
CA GLY A 28 -6.35 -4.65 6.35
C GLY A 28 -4.83 -4.69 6.54
N LYS A 29 -4.09 -3.99 5.67
CA LYS A 29 -2.62 -3.95 5.66
C LYS A 29 -2.10 -2.57 6.05
N THR A 30 -0.83 -2.50 6.45
CA THR A 30 -0.19 -1.20 6.71
C THR A 30 -0.01 -0.42 5.41
N TYR A 31 0.08 0.90 5.53
CA TYR A 31 0.37 1.76 4.38
C TYR A 31 1.71 1.36 3.72
N ASP A 32 2.76 1.14 4.53
CA ASP A 32 4.11 0.85 4.04
C ASP A 32 4.16 -0.47 3.26
N GLU A 33 3.46 -1.51 3.71
CA GLU A 33 3.36 -2.78 2.97
C GLU A 33 2.76 -2.59 1.58
N ILE A 34 1.65 -1.86 1.49
CA ILE A 34 0.97 -1.63 0.22
C ILE A 34 1.77 -0.69 -0.68
N TYR A 35 2.34 0.37 -0.12
CA TYR A 35 3.19 1.29 -0.89
C TYR A 35 4.42 0.58 -1.47
N ALA A 36 5.09 -0.26 -0.68
CA ALA A 36 6.21 -1.07 -1.16
C ALA A 36 5.82 -2.00 -2.32
N LEU A 37 4.63 -2.59 -2.28
CA LEU A 37 4.10 -3.41 -3.37
C LEU A 37 3.84 -2.59 -4.64
N TYR A 38 3.30 -1.38 -4.53
CA TYR A 38 3.15 -0.48 -5.67
C TYR A 38 4.49 -0.10 -6.28
N CYS A 39 5.49 0.23 -5.46
CA CYS A 39 6.85 0.53 -5.92
C CYS A 39 7.49 -0.67 -6.60
N LYS A 40 7.37 -1.87 -6.03
CA LYS A 40 7.86 -3.12 -6.63
C LYS A 40 7.21 -3.38 -7.99
N ASN A 41 5.89 -3.21 -8.09
CA ASN A 41 5.16 -3.41 -9.34
C ASN A 41 5.52 -2.40 -10.43
N ALA A 42 5.90 -1.19 -10.05
CA ALA A 42 6.32 -0.11 -10.95
C ALA A 42 7.82 -0.16 -11.29
N GLY A 43 8.62 -0.94 -10.56
CA GLY A 43 10.09 -0.95 -10.66
C GLY A 43 10.76 0.37 -10.22
N ARG A 44 10.01 1.26 -9.55
CA ARG A 44 10.47 2.57 -9.09
C ARG A 44 9.59 3.09 -7.96
N GLN A 45 10.05 4.09 -7.24
CA GLN A 45 9.21 4.84 -6.31
C GLN A 45 8.04 5.50 -7.04
N VAL A 46 6.82 5.33 -6.51
CA VAL A 46 5.62 5.91 -7.12
C VAL A 46 5.24 7.22 -6.44
N THR A 47 4.96 8.24 -7.23
CA THR A 47 4.48 9.56 -6.78
C THR A 47 3.00 9.78 -7.07
N GLY A 48 2.38 8.78 -7.66
CA GLY A 48 0.96 8.70 -7.98
C GLY A 48 0.64 7.33 -8.54
N VAL A 49 -0.58 6.87 -8.35
CA VAL A 49 -1.05 5.55 -8.78
C VAL A 49 -2.30 5.73 -9.63
N GLY A 50 -2.23 5.29 -10.86
CA GLY A 50 -3.39 5.32 -11.77
C GLY A 50 -4.25 4.06 -11.65
N ARG A 51 -5.47 4.12 -12.19
CA ARG A 51 -6.50 3.05 -12.16
C ARG A 51 -5.97 1.67 -12.54
N GLN A 52 -5.15 1.58 -13.59
CA GLN A 52 -4.60 0.27 -14.02
C GLN A 52 -3.68 -0.36 -12.99
N ALA A 53 -2.85 0.43 -12.32
CA ALA A 53 -2.00 -0.06 -11.25
C ALA A 53 -2.83 -0.48 -10.02
N THR A 54 -3.90 0.25 -9.70
CA THR A 54 -4.87 -0.12 -8.66
C THR A 54 -5.52 -1.46 -8.98
N LEU A 55 -6.07 -1.64 -10.19
CA LEU A 55 -6.69 -2.90 -10.61
C LEU A 55 -5.70 -4.07 -10.59
N LYS A 56 -4.46 -3.85 -11.04
CA LYS A 56 -3.39 -4.86 -10.97
C LYS A 56 -3.12 -5.26 -9.52
N MET A 57 -3.03 -4.30 -8.61
CA MET A 57 -2.82 -4.55 -7.17
C MET A 57 -3.98 -5.36 -6.59
N LEU A 58 -5.22 -4.97 -6.86
CA LEU A 58 -6.41 -5.67 -6.38
C LEU A 58 -6.46 -7.13 -6.89
N ARG A 59 -6.16 -7.37 -8.18
CA ARG A 59 -6.07 -8.74 -8.75
C ARG A 59 -5.00 -9.59 -8.07
N GLN A 60 -3.85 -9.02 -7.71
CA GLN A 60 -2.80 -9.73 -6.97
C GLN A 60 -3.27 -10.20 -5.58
N HIS A 61 -4.35 -9.59 -5.06
CA HIS A 61 -4.99 -9.97 -3.81
C HIS A 61 -6.31 -10.74 -4.01
N GLY A 62 -6.53 -11.28 -5.22
CA GLY A 62 -7.71 -12.09 -5.52
C GLY A 62 -8.99 -11.28 -5.75
N ILE A 63 -8.88 -9.96 -5.86
CA ILE A 63 -10.02 -9.08 -6.10
C ILE A 63 -10.07 -8.73 -7.59
N ASP A 64 -11.00 -9.36 -8.32
CA ASP A 64 -11.24 -9.01 -9.72
C ASP A 64 -12.37 -7.98 -9.80
N THR A 65 -12.02 -6.79 -10.29
CA THR A 65 -12.94 -5.67 -10.44
C THR A 65 -12.52 -4.77 -11.60
N LYS A 66 -13.39 -3.86 -11.96
CA LYS A 66 -13.14 -2.82 -12.97
C LYS A 66 -13.68 -1.47 -12.49
N TYR A 67 -13.13 -0.39 -13.01
CA TYR A 67 -13.71 0.92 -12.79
C TYR A 67 -14.95 1.10 -13.66
N VAL A 68 -16.04 1.54 -13.02
CA VAL A 68 -17.25 2.04 -13.67
C VAL A 68 -17.21 3.55 -13.60
N TYR A 69 -17.24 4.20 -14.74
CA TYR A 69 -17.19 5.66 -14.79
C TYR A 69 -18.50 6.27 -14.32
N HIS A 70 -18.42 7.37 -13.59
CA HIS A 70 -19.61 8.05 -13.09
C HIS A 70 -20.53 8.52 -14.22
N ASN A 71 -19.95 8.98 -15.34
CA ASN A 71 -20.72 9.37 -16.51
C ASN A 71 -21.59 8.23 -17.06
N ASP A 72 -21.10 6.99 -17.08
CA ASP A 72 -21.86 5.84 -17.57
C ASP A 72 -23.05 5.53 -16.64
N VAL A 73 -22.83 5.63 -15.33
CA VAL A 73 -23.88 5.48 -14.32
C VAL A 73 -24.94 6.58 -14.49
N TRP A 74 -24.49 7.80 -14.69
CA TRP A 74 -25.32 8.97 -14.86
C TRP A 74 -26.17 8.90 -16.14
N TRP A 75 -25.59 8.54 -17.28
CA TRP A 75 -26.32 8.41 -18.53
C TRP A 75 -27.42 7.33 -18.47
N LYS A 76 -27.15 6.18 -17.86
CA LYS A 76 -28.15 5.14 -17.64
C LYS A 76 -29.30 5.63 -16.75
N TRP A 77 -28.96 6.32 -15.68
CA TRP A 77 -29.95 6.89 -14.77
C TRP A 77 -30.81 7.97 -15.46
N LEU A 78 -30.20 8.86 -16.23
CA LEU A 78 -30.90 9.92 -16.96
C LEU A 78 -31.86 9.35 -17.98
N ALA A 79 -31.44 8.36 -18.74
CA ALA A 79 -32.26 7.69 -19.75
C ALA A 79 -33.52 7.03 -19.13
N ASP A 80 -33.37 6.47 -17.92
CA ASP A 80 -34.46 5.79 -17.22
C ASP A 80 -35.44 6.76 -16.53
N THR A 81 -34.95 7.85 -16.00
CA THR A 81 -35.77 8.76 -15.17
C THR A 81 -36.51 9.82 -15.95
N LYS A 82 -36.19 10.01 -17.22
CA LYS A 82 -36.78 11.07 -18.07
C LYS A 82 -36.71 12.47 -17.43
N MET A 83 -35.77 12.68 -16.48
CA MET A 83 -35.62 13.96 -15.79
C MET A 83 -34.93 14.98 -16.71
N GLY A 84 -35.40 16.23 -16.68
CA GLY A 84 -34.69 17.33 -17.32
C GLY A 84 -33.37 17.65 -16.63
N PHE A 85 -32.41 18.20 -17.37
CA PHE A 85 -31.06 18.53 -16.87
C PHE A 85 -31.05 19.46 -15.65
N SER A 86 -32.10 20.28 -15.47
CA SER A 86 -32.20 21.23 -14.34
C SER A 86 -32.41 20.56 -12.97
N ASN A 87 -32.82 19.30 -12.95
CA ASN A 87 -33.15 18.58 -11.69
C ASN A 87 -32.13 17.51 -11.33
N LEU A 88 -30.94 17.59 -11.92
CA LEU A 88 -29.89 16.59 -11.67
C LEU A 88 -29.31 16.73 -10.25
N PRO A 89 -29.17 15.63 -9.52
CA PRO A 89 -28.47 15.66 -8.26
C PRO A 89 -26.98 15.98 -8.49
N PRO A 90 -26.37 16.78 -7.62
CA PRO A 90 -24.95 17.06 -7.72
C PRO A 90 -24.08 15.78 -7.74
N PHE A 91 -23.01 15.79 -8.54
CA PHE A 91 -22.07 14.68 -8.72
C PHE A 91 -20.96 14.70 -7.68
N SER A 92 -21.23 15.15 -6.48
CA SER A 92 -20.21 15.31 -5.45
C SER A 92 -20.16 14.11 -4.49
N LEU A 93 -19.02 13.96 -3.81
CA LEU A 93 -18.83 12.97 -2.76
C LEU A 93 -19.94 13.02 -1.70
N TYR A 94 -20.46 14.20 -1.41
CA TYR A 94 -21.61 14.39 -0.49
C TYR A 94 -22.80 13.49 -0.85
N HIS A 95 -23.01 13.18 -2.13
CA HIS A 95 -24.11 12.39 -2.63
C HIS A 95 -23.71 10.94 -2.98
N ILE A 96 -22.56 10.47 -2.49
CA ILE A 96 -22.02 9.14 -2.84
C ILE A 96 -23.01 8.01 -2.57
N GLU A 97 -23.73 8.04 -1.46
CA GLU A 97 -24.71 7.01 -1.10
C GLU A 97 -25.79 6.87 -2.18
N LYS A 98 -26.32 8.00 -2.66
CA LYS A 98 -27.29 8.01 -3.75
C LYS A 98 -26.73 7.40 -5.03
N TRP A 99 -25.49 7.79 -5.40
CA TRP A 99 -24.86 7.34 -6.62
C TRP A 99 -24.42 5.87 -6.59
N VAL A 100 -23.99 5.37 -5.44
CA VAL A 100 -23.73 3.93 -5.26
C VAL A 100 -25.04 3.12 -5.36
N LYS A 101 -26.14 3.61 -4.82
CA LYS A 101 -27.46 2.98 -5.00
C LYS A 101 -27.90 2.95 -6.46
N VAL A 102 -27.68 4.03 -7.21
CA VAL A 102 -27.93 4.11 -8.66
C VAL A 102 -27.03 3.14 -9.40
N LEU A 103 -25.73 3.09 -9.08
CA LEU A 103 -24.78 2.15 -9.68
C LEU A 103 -25.25 0.70 -9.48
N LYS A 104 -25.61 0.30 -8.27
CA LYS A 104 -26.11 -1.05 -7.96
C LYS A 104 -27.38 -1.40 -8.73
N LYS A 105 -28.24 -0.42 -9.02
CA LYS A 105 -29.44 -0.62 -9.84
C LYS A 105 -29.10 -0.99 -11.28
N TYR A 106 -28.13 -0.31 -11.89
CA TYR A 106 -27.79 -0.47 -13.31
C TYR A 106 -26.64 -1.46 -13.59
N TYR A 107 -25.96 -1.90 -12.54
CA TYR A 107 -24.89 -2.89 -12.57
C TYR A 107 -25.15 -3.95 -11.49
N PRO A 108 -26.17 -4.84 -11.74
CA PRO A 108 -26.64 -5.79 -10.72
C PRO A 108 -25.58 -6.78 -10.25
N GLU A 109 -24.50 -6.96 -11.04
CA GLU A 109 -23.33 -7.74 -10.64
C GLU A 109 -22.63 -7.18 -9.40
N TYR A 110 -22.87 -5.91 -9.04
CA TYR A 110 -22.29 -5.24 -7.87
C TYR A 110 -23.29 -4.99 -6.74
N LYS A 111 -24.49 -5.58 -6.81
CA LYS A 111 -25.56 -5.35 -5.80
C LYS A 111 -25.09 -5.64 -4.38
N ASP A 112 -24.26 -6.67 -4.20
CA ASP A 112 -23.77 -7.15 -2.91
C ASP A 112 -22.40 -6.55 -2.54
N ALA A 113 -21.81 -5.71 -3.38
CA ALA A 113 -20.55 -5.07 -3.06
C ALA A 113 -20.71 -4.16 -1.83
N ARG A 114 -19.88 -4.42 -0.81
CA ARG A 114 -19.81 -3.59 0.40
C ARG A 114 -18.85 -2.42 0.24
N TYR A 115 -17.71 -2.66 -0.35
CA TYR A 115 -16.66 -1.65 -0.50
C TYR A 115 -16.55 -1.17 -1.92
N PHE A 116 -16.15 0.09 -2.07
CA PHE A 116 -15.89 0.73 -3.36
C PHE A 116 -14.64 1.59 -3.26
N MET A 117 -13.67 1.37 -4.14
CA MET A 117 -12.67 2.39 -4.39
C MET A 117 -13.36 3.52 -5.14
N ILE A 118 -13.37 4.71 -4.57
CA ILE A 118 -14.06 5.88 -5.13
C ILE A 118 -13.02 6.88 -5.59
N GLU A 119 -13.09 7.22 -6.86
CA GLU A 119 -12.30 8.31 -7.42
C GLU A 119 -13.15 9.58 -7.46
N VAL A 120 -12.65 10.62 -6.86
CA VAL A 120 -13.12 12.00 -7.02
C VAL A 120 -12.05 12.81 -7.74
N THR A 121 -12.34 14.04 -8.15
CA THR A 121 -11.36 14.88 -8.83
C THR A 121 -10.02 14.91 -8.08
N GLU A 122 -8.98 14.38 -8.73
CA GLU A 122 -7.58 14.33 -8.23
C GLU A 122 -7.36 13.53 -6.94
N HIS A 123 -8.31 12.68 -6.56
CA HIS A 123 -8.19 11.95 -5.29
C HIS A 123 -8.93 10.61 -5.31
N GLU A 124 -8.44 9.65 -4.54
CA GLU A 124 -9.07 8.34 -4.37
C GLU A 124 -9.23 7.99 -2.89
N MET A 125 -10.33 7.32 -2.57
CA MET A 125 -10.71 6.94 -1.22
C MET A 125 -11.45 5.61 -1.21
N LEU A 126 -11.64 5.02 -0.04
CA LEU A 126 -12.45 3.82 0.15
C LEU A 126 -13.79 4.19 0.78
N TRP A 127 -14.88 3.72 0.16
CA TRP A 127 -16.24 3.81 0.64
C TRP A 127 -16.72 2.48 1.22
N ASP A 128 -17.30 2.48 2.42
CA ASP A 128 -18.04 1.35 3.00
C ASP A 128 -19.54 1.62 2.87
N ASP A 129 -20.18 0.91 1.95
CA ASP A 129 -21.61 1.10 1.66
C ASP A 129 -22.53 0.55 2.76
N LYS A 130 -22.05 -0.40 3.58
CA LYS A 130 -22.83 -0.92 4.73
C LYS A 130 -23.01 0.16 5.79
N ASP A 131 -21.94 0.84 6.14
CA ASP A 131 -21.92 1.77 7.28
C ASP A 131 -21.91 3.24 6.84
N LYS A 132 -21.92 3.49 5.52
CA LYS A 132 -22.01 4.82 4.90
C LYS A 132 -20.86 5.74 5.32
N LEU A 133 -19.65 5.20 5.29
CA LEU A 133 -18.42 5.89 5.71
C LEU A 133 -17.37 5.87 4.60
N VAL A 134 -16.52 6.91 4.60
CA VAL A 134 -15.32 6.99 3.75
C VAL A 134 -14.07 7.07 4.60
N ILE A 135 -12.95 6.60 4.03
CA ILE A 135 -11.61 6.81 4.57
C ILE A 135 -10.63 7.17 3.47
N ASP A 136 -9.69 8.04 3.77
CA ASP A 136 -8.56 8.40 2.91
C ASP A 136 -7.32 8.77 3.72
N ASN A 137 -6.22 9.06 3.03
CA ASN A 137 -4.93 9.43 3.64
C ASN A 137 -4.94 10.77 4.38
N TYR A 138 -5.92 11.63 4.14
CA TYR A 138 -6.06 12.91 4.84
C TYR A 138 -6.90 12.79 6.10
N SER A 139 -8.04 12.08 6.00
CA SER A 139 -8.93 11.89 7.16
C SER A 139 -8.32 10.95 8.19
N ARG A 140 -7.61 9.91 7.72
CA ARG A 140 -7.00 8.85 8.56
C ARG A 140 -7.99 8.26 9.56
N ALA A 141 -9.27 8.38 9.27
CA ALA A 141 -10.38 7.88 10.07
C ALA A 141 -11.59 7.66 9.18
N TRP A 142 -12.43 6.69 9.54
CA TRP A 142 -13.71 6.50 8.91
C TRP A 142 -14.67 7.60 9.33
N MET A 143 -15.23 8.32 8.36
CA MET A 143 -16.15 9.43 8.61
C MET A 143 -17.27 9.48 7.58
N LYS A 144 -18.32 10.22 7.90
CA LYS A 144 -19.41 10.46 6.94
C LYS A 144 -18.92 11.33 5.78
N PRO A 145 -19.40 11.09 4.54
CA PRO A 145 -19.05 11.93 3.39
C PRO A 145 -19.35 13.41 3.60
N GLN A 146 -20.41 13.71 4.36
CA GLN A 146 -20.83 15.08 4.67
C GLN A 146 -19.81 15.84 5.53
N ASP A 147 -19.05 15.11 6.34
CA ASP A 147 -18.04 15.67 7.24
C ASP A 147 -16.66 15.72 6.58
N HIS A 148 -16.53 15.05 5.43
CA HIS A 148 -15.26 14.93 4.74
C HIS A 148 -14.84 16.25 4.06
N ARG A 149 -13.53 16.58 4.10
CA ARG A 149 -12.99 17.79 3.46
C ARG A 149 -13.23 17.86 1.95
N TRP A 150 -13.31 16.68 1.29
CA TRP A 150 -13.54 16.55 -0.15
C TRP A 150 -15.01 16.40 -0.55
N LYS A 151 -15.94 16.65 0.36
CA LYS A 151 -17.39 16.46 0.13
C LYS A 151 -17.95 17.13 -1.13
N ARG A 152 -17.32 18.22 -1.58
CA ARG A 152 -17.73 18.95 -2.81
C ARG A 152 -17.01 18.50 -4.08
N LYS A 153 -16.00 17.62 -3.98
CA LYS A 153 -15.28 17.09 -5.17
C LYS A 153 -16.19 16.19 -5.97
N GLN A 154 -16.05 16.28 -7.30
CA GLN A 154 -16.87 15.52 -8.24
C GLN A 154 -16.46 14.05 -8.27
N LEU A 155 -17.46 13.17 -8.29
CA LEU A 155 -17.28 11.74 -8.50
C LEU A 155 -16.83 11.49 -9.93
N GLN A 156 -15.82 10.66 -10.12
CA GLN A 156 -15.24 10.33 -11.42
C GLN A 156 -15.47 8.86 -11.79
N ALA A 157 -15.20 7.96 -10.86
CA ALA A 157 -15.32 6.53 -11.08
C ALA A 157 -15.50 5.76 -9.77
N TYR A 158 -15.92 4.51 -9.91
CA TYR A 158 -16.09 3.54 -8.83
C TYR A 158 -15.45 2.23 -9.23
N ALA A 159 -14.64 1.61 -8.36
CA ALA A 159 -14.29 0.20 -8.49
C ALA A 159 -15.02 -0.57 -7.38
N PRO A 160 -16.16 -1.20 -7.71
CA PRO A 160 -16.88 -2.04 -6.75
C PRO A 160 -16.01 -3.22 -6.35
N ILE A 161 -15.91 -3.49 -5.07
CA ILE A 161 -15.20 -4.64 -4.54
C ILE A 161 -16.25 -5.74 -4.35
N PRO A 162 -16.20 -6.82 -5.15
CA PRO A 162 -17.09 -7.95 -4.96
C PRO A 162 -17.02 -8.41 -3.51
N GLU A 163 -18.13 -8.91 -2.98
CA GLU A 163 -18.13 -9.45 -1.62
C GLU A 163 -17.01 -10.47 -1.54
N MET A 164 -15.97 -10.10 -0.83
CA MET A 164 -14.90 -11.03 -0.53
C MET A 164 -15.59 -12.09 0.33
N GLN A 165 -15.89 -13.27 -0.26
CA GLN A 165 -16.13 -14.47 0.54
C GLN A 165 -15.06 -14.39 1.61
N GLU A 166 -15.45 -14.21 2.87
CA GLU A 166 -14.56 -13.89 3.98
C GLU A 166 -13.18 -14.37 3.61
N ILE A 167 -12.28 -13.48 3.20
CA ILE A 167 -10.87 -13.86 3.04
C ILE A 167 -10.61 -14.31 4.45
N GLY A 168 -10.88 -15.60 4.63
CA GLY A 168 -10.94 -16.24 5.92
C GLY A 168 -9.66 -15.82 6.52
N GLN A 169 -9.71 -15.14 7.65
CA GLN A 169 -8.61 -14.52 8.35
C GLN A 169 -7.36 -15.07 7.70
N VAL A 170 -6.78 -14.31 6.72
CA VAL A 170 -5.53 -14.75 6.11
C VAL A 170 -4.73 -14.97 7.36
N LYS A 171 -4.69 -16.24 7.78
CA LYS A 171 -3.88 -16.64 8.91
C LYS A 171 -2.65 -15.85 8.65
N GLN A 172 -2.20 -15.04 9.58
CA GLN A 172 -0.96 -14.28 9.49
C GLN A 172 0.19 -15.28 9.30
N VAL A 173 0.11 -16.05 8.24
CA VAL A 173 1.03 -17.13 7.87
C VAL A 173 2.29 -16.53 7.29
N GLY A 174 2.31 -15.25 6.96
CA GLY A 174 3.50 -14.62 6.42
C GLY A 174 4.31 -13.79 7.41
N GLN A 175 3.67 -13.01 8.28
CA GLN A 175 4.43 -12.05 9.10
C GLN A 175 5.32 -12.74 10.16
N SER A 176 4.89 -13.85 10.76
CA SER A 176 5.74 -14.53 11.76
C SER A 176 6.94 -15.21 11.13
N ASP A 177 6.79 -15.78 9.94
CA ASP A 177 7.88 -16.55 9.32
C ASP A 177 8.85 -15.65 8.57
N GLU A 178 8.36 -14.60 7.90
CA GLU A 178 9.22 -13.60 7.29
C GLU A 178 9.99 -12.78 8.34
N ALA A 179 9.34 -12.35 9.40
CA ALA A 179 10.01 -11.68 10.53
C ALA A 179 11.02 -12.59 11.23
N LYS A 180 10.69 -13.87 11.42
CA LYS A 180 11.63 -14.88 11.93
C LYS A 180 12.79 -15.09 10.97
N ARG A 181 12.51 -15.19 9.66
CA ARG A 181 13.53 -15.34 8.62
C ARG A 181 14.46 -14.12 8.60
N LYS A 182 13.95 -12.90 8.57
CA LYS A 182 14.72 -11.65 8.67
C LYS A 182 15.60 -11.63 9.93
N LYS A 183 15.06 -12.00 11.09
CA LYS A 183 15.79 -12.09 12.36
C LYS A 183 16.91 -13.15 12.32
N VAL A 184 16.68 -14.27 11.65
CA VAL A 184 17.71 -15.32 11.48
C VAL A 184 18.87 -14.80 10.65
N TYR A 185 18.60 -14.17 9.50
CA TYR A 185 19.65 -13.62 8.64
C TYR A 185 20.38 -12.43 9.28
N TYR A 186 19.67 -11.52 9.93
CA TYR A 186 20.28 -10.47 10.75
C TYR A 186 21.28 -11.02 11.77
N ASN A 187 20.90 -12.04 12.51
CA ASN A 187 21.78 -12.66 13.50
C ASN A 187 22.98 -13.34 12.85
N ARG A 188 22.80 -13.98 11.69
CA ARG A 188 23.91 -14.58 10.93
C ARG A 188 24.90 -13.53 10.45
N VAL A 189 24.41 -12.45 9.83
CA VAL A 189 25.25 -11.32 9.39
C VAL A 189 26.02 -10.72 10.57
N ARG A 190 25.33 -10.44 11.68
CA ARG A 190 25.96 -9.87 12.88
C ARG A 190 27.07 -10.76 13.44
N ARG A 191 26.89 -12.08 13.48
CA ARG A 191 27.92 -13.04 13.92
C ARG A 191 29.09 -13.07 12.97
N THR A 192 28.85 -13.07 11.65
CA THR A 192 29.88 -13.01 10.62
C THR A 192 30.68 -11.72 10.75
N CYS A 193 30.03 -10.59 10.85
CA CYS A 193 30.70 -9.28 11.03
C CYS A 193 31.57 -9.27 12.29
N LYS A 194 31.06 -9.76 13.43
CA LYS A 194 31.85 -9.85 14.67
C LYS A 194 33.05 -10.76 14.52
N LYS A 195 32.88 -11.92 13.86
CA LYS A 195 33.94 -12.91 13.66
C LYS A 195 35.11 -12.35 12.81
N TYR A 196 34.79 -11.58 11.78
CA TYR A 196 35.77 -11.10 10.81
C TYR A 196 36.11 -9.62 10.95
N GLY A 197 35.68 -8.97 12.02
CA GLY A 197 35.97 -7.54 12.24
C GLY A 197 35.33 -6.60 11.23
N ILE A 198 34.25 -7.05 10.55
CA ILE A 198 33.53 -6.22 9.60
C ILE A 198 32.67 -5.21 10.37
N LYS A 199 32.83 -3.93 10.05
CA LYS A 199 32.01 -2.87 10.63
C LYS A 199 30.85 -2.57 9.72
N ILE A 200 29.67 -2.35 10.33
CA ILE A 200 28.47 -1.90 9.63
C ILE A 200 28.24 -0.45 10.03
N SER A 201 28.13 0.43 9.07
CA SER A 201 27.69 1.81 9.28
C SER A 201 26.44 2.11 8.45
N TYR A 202 25.66 3.04 8.93
CA TYR A 202 24.45 3.49 8.29
C TYR A 202 24.66 4.91 7.80
N VAL A 203 24.44 5.13 6.50
CA VAL A 203 24.67 6.42 5.86
C VAL A 203 23.33 6.96 5.37
N GLY A 204 22.93 8.12 5.89
CA GLY A 204 21.69 8.78 5.48
C GLY A 204 21.30 9.91 6.44
N GLU A 205 20.55 10.85 5.96
CA GLU A 205 20.05 11.95 6.78
C GLU A 205 18.88 11.46 7.67
N HIS A 206 18.98 11.72 8.96
CA HIS A 206 17.92 11.57 9.97
C HIS A 206 17.02 10.32 9.90
N LYS A 207 17.39 9.27 10.63
CA LYS A 207 16.61 8.04 10.90
C LYS A 207 16.10 7.24 9.67
N ASN A 208 16.24 7.74 8.46
CA ASN A 208 15.95 7.05 7.21
C ASN A 208 17.27 6.69 6.55
N TYR A 209 17.80 5.54 6.94
CA TYR A 209 19.02 5.05 6.33
C TYR A 209 18.75 4.70 4.87
N THR A 210 19.32 5.46 3.95
CA THR A 210 19.24 5.15 2.53
C THR A 210 20.27 4.11 2.11
N ASN A 211 21.34 3.95 2.91
CA ASN A 211 22.42 3.03 2.58
C ASN A 211 23.01 2.37 3.83
N ILE A 212 23.43 1.12 3.66
CA ILE A 212 24.29 0.40 4.62
C ILE A 212 25.67 0.26 3.99
N GLN A 213 26.70 0.60 4.74
CA GLN A 213 28.08 0.37 4.35
C GLN A 213 28.69 -0.77 5.16
N LEU A 214 29.23 -1.77 4.47
CA LEU A 214 30.01 -2.84 5.05
C LEU A 214 31.48 -2.52 4.86
N HIS A 215 32.21 -2.30 5.96
CA HIS A 215 33.63 -2.05 5.97
C HIS A 215 34.34 -3.37 6.26
N THR A 216 34.86 -4.00 5.21
CA THR A 216 35.55 -5.29 5.30
C THR A 216 37.05 -5.07 5.50
N PRO A 217 37.68 -5.62 6.55
CA PRO A 217 39.10 -5.45 6.77
C PRO A 217 39.90 -6.21 5.71
N ILE A 218 40.87 -5.52 5.08
CA ILE A 218 41.84 -6.06 4.12
C ILE A 218 43.23 -5.85 4.70
N LYS A 219 43.99 -6.93 4.90
CA LYS A 219 45.37 -6.83 5.35
C LYS A 219 46.29 -6.64 4.15
N VAL A 220 46.97 -5.49 4.08
CA VAL A 220 47.99 -5.18 3.06
C VAL A 220 49.25 -4.75 3.78
N GLN A 221 50.35 -5.45 3.58
CA GLN A 221 51.66 -5.14 4.16
C GLN A 221 51.64 -4.85 5.69
N GLY A 222 50.87 -5.66 6.44
CA GLY A 222 50.76 -5.49 7.89
C GLY A 222 49.75 -4.42 8.36
N GLN A 223 49.24 -3.58 7.48
CA GLN A 223 48.23 -2.59 7.78
C GLN A 223 46.83 -3.14 7.50
N THR A 224 45.83 -2.70 8.29
CA THR A 224 44.44 -3.02 8.04
C THR A 224 43.77 -1.88 7.31
N LEU A 225 43.49 -2.10 6.02
CA LEU A 225 42.66 -1.22 5.21
C LEU A 225 41.22 -1.72 5.25
N TYR A 226 40.26 -0.90 4.86
CA TYR A 226 38.84 -1.29 4.79
C TYR A 226 38.32 -1.12 3.37
N GLY A 227 37.90 -2.22 2.76
CA GLY A 227 37.07 -2.17 1.59
C GLY A 227 35.65 -1.77 2.00
N VAL A 228 35.05 -0.85 1.27
CA VAL A 228 33.66 -0.38 1.57
C VAL A 228 32.72 -0.87 0.49
N LEU A 229 31.72 -1.63 0.88
CA LEU A 229 30.55 -1.95 0.06
C LEU A 229 29.38 -1.13 0.53
N THR A 230 28.81 -0.33 -0.35
CA THR A 230 27.58 0.41 -0.09
C THR A 230 26.38 -0.34 -0.67
N LEU A 231 25.39 -0.60 0.18
CA LEU A 231 24.14 -1.25 -0.19
C LEU A 231 23.00 -0.25 -0.04
N ASN A 232 22.25 -0.06 -1.10
CA ASN A 232 21.05 0.76 -1.06
C ASN A 232 19.96 0.04 -0.28
N VAL A 233 19.38 0.73 0.70
CA VAL A 233 18.25 0.25 1.48
C VAL A 233 17.00 0.97 1.01
N VAL A 234 16.03 0.22 0.52
CA VAL A 234 14.74 0.75 0.10
C VAL A 234 13.78 0.63 1.28
N ASN A 235 13.17 1.75 1.69
CA ASN A 235 12.15 1.80 2.75
C ASN A 235 12.60 1.24 4.12
N ASN A 236 13.88 1.42 4.49
CA ASN A 236 14.45 0.83 5.71
C ASN A 236 14.33 -0.71 5.81
N ASP A 237 13.91 -1.37 4.74
CA ASP A 237 13.83 -2.82 4.69
C ASP A 237 15.18 -3.40 4.25
N ILE A 238 15.98 -3.74 5.26
CA ILE A 238 17.32 -4.29 5.04
C ILE A 238 17.17 -5.75 4.63
N ASP A 239 17.56 -6.05 3.40
CA ASP A 239 17.65 -7.43 2.92
C ASP A 239 18.87 -8.14 3.52
N TRP A 240 18.70 -8.61 4.75
CA TRP A 240 19.74 -9.33 5.49
C TRP A 240 20.15 -10.63 4.82
N GLU A 241 19.28 -11.25 4.02
CA GLU A 241 19.60 -12.46 3.27
C GLU A 241 20.60 -12.16 2.16
N SER A 242 20.38 -11.13 1.37
CA SER A 242 21.32 -10.69 0.33
C SER A 242 22.66 -10.29 0.91
N ILE A 243 22.67 -9.58 2.05
CA ILE A 243 23.92 -9.25 2.76
C ILE A 243 24.66 -10.51 3.20
N HIS A 244 23.94 -11.48 3.76
CA HIS A 244 24.52 -12.76 4.16
C HIS A 244 25.15 -13.50 3.00
N ASN A 245 24.42 -13.63 1.89
CA ASN A 245 24.88 -14.31 0.69
C ASN A 245 26.10 -13.61 0.06
N TYR A 246 26.12 -12.27 0.06
CA TYR A 246 27.28 -11.51 -0.35
C TYR A 246 28.52 -11.82 0.52
N LEU A 247 28.38 -11.80 1.84
CA LEU A 247 29.49 -12.13 2.74
C LEU A 247 30.01 -13.56 2.50
N LEU A 248 29.12 -14.51 2.28
CA LEU A 248 29.50 -15.88 1.93
C LEU A 248 30.25 -15.96 0.60
N SER A 249 29.83 -15.23 -0.43
CA SER A 249 30.51 -15.18 -1.73
C SER A 249 31.93 -14.60 -1.65
N LYS A 250 32.19 -13.77 -0.65
CA LYS A 250 33.51 -13.21 -0.33
C LYS A 250 34.33 -14.09 0.62
N GLY A 251 33.87 -15.30 0.90
CA GLY A 251 34.63 -16.26 1.75
C GLY A 251 34.41 -16.07 3.25
N TYR A 252 33.56 -15.15 3.68
CA TYR A 252 33.24 -14.93 5.10
C TYR A 252 32.24 -16.00 5.60
N LYS A 253 32.74 -17.20 5.85
CA LYS A 253 31.88 -18.31 6.36
C LYS A 253 31.45 -18.03 7.79
N GLY A 254 30.20 -17.63 7.95
CA GLY A 254 29.57 -17.52 9.25
C GLY A 254 29.53 -18.92 9.92
N GLY A 255 29.90 -19.01 11.17
CA GLY A 255 29.79 -20.25 11.92
C GLY A 255 28.32 -20.72 11.92
N ALA A 256 28.09 -21.88 11.36
CA ALA A 256 26.87 -22.63 11.59
C ALA A 256 26.86 -23.03 13.08
N LYS A 257 25.90 -22.50 13.85
CA LYS A 257 25.25 -23.15 14.99
C LYS A 257 23.95 -22.42 15.24
#